data_0816b52d8d578f3d0bf53690f2f12e9c
#
_entry.id   0816b52d8d578f3d0bf53690f2f12e9c
#
_cell.length_a   1.000
_cell.length_b   1.000
_cell.length_c   1.000
_cell.angle_alpha   90.00
_cell.angle_beta   90.00
_cell.angle_gamma   90.00
#
_symmetry.space_group_name_H-M   'P 1'
#
loop_
_entity.id
_entity.type
_entity.pdbx_description
1 polymer ?
#
loop_
_entity_poly.entity_id
_entity_poly.type
_entity_poly.pdbx_seq_one_letter_code
_entity_poly.pdbx_strand_id
1 'polypeptide(L)'
;NILAKIVSENIQNYLDHCYKGFNKLDPVPTPFGSCRFEDAGYNVKSYNPGGYFNWHNDNTQEEQPRMFAMLYYLNDLTNDGGGHTEFADGTSVTPTVGKLVMFPAVWNFIHRGCPPLKYKKYIISTYIH
;
A
#
# COMPACT_ATOMS: atom_id res chain seq x y z
N ASN A 1 -7.06 11.32 14.43
CA ASN A 1 -5.75 10.84 14.01
C ASN A 1 -5.50 11.24 12.56
N ILE A 2 -4.39 11.93 12.27
CA ILE A 2 -4.07 12.46 10.93
C ILE A 2 -3.86 11.32 9.92
N LEU A 3 -3.23 10.21 10.33
CA LEU A 3 -3.02 9.05 9.47
C LEU A 3 -4.34 8.38 9.08
N ALA A 4 -5.27 8.21 10.03
CA ALA A 4 -6.58 7.66 9.74
C ALA A 4 -7.37 8.51 8.73
N LYS A 5 -7.25 9.85 8.81
CA LYS A 5 -7.86 10.75 7.83
C LYS A 5 -7.25 10.56 6.43
N ILE A 6 -5.92 10.53 6.34
CA ILE A 6 -5.20 10.28 5.07
C ILE A 6 -5.62 8.94 4.47
N VAL A 7 -5.69 7.89 5.29
CA VAL A 7 -6.14 6.55 4.87
C VAL A 7 -7.56 6.61 4.30
N SER A 8 -8.50 7.19 5.02
CA SER A 8 -9.91 7.28 4.60
C SER A 8 -10.08 8.04 3.27
N GLU A 9 -9.42 9.19 3.14
CA GLU A 9 -9.47 10.00 1.90
C GLU A 9 -8.88 9.24 0.70
N ASN A 10 -7.81 8.49 0.90
CA ASN A 10 -7.16 7.75 -0.18
C ASN A 10 -7.90 6.47 -0.55
N ILE A 11 -8.57 5.80 0.38
CA ILE A 11 -9.48 4.69 0.05
C ILE A 11 -10.59 5.20 -0.87
N GLN A 12 -11.23 6.31 -0.53
CA GLN A 12 -12.29 6.87 -1.37
C GLN A 12 -11.78 7.23 -2.76
N ASN A 13 -10.64 7.91 -2.85
CA ASN A 13 -10.00 8.25 -4.14
C ASN A 13 -9.69 7.01 -4.97
N TYR A 14 -9.21 5.94 -4.35
CA TYR A 14 -8.92 4.67 -5.02
C TYR A 14 -10.20 4.03 -5.57
N LEU A 15 -11.25 3.96 -4.76
CA LEU A 15 -12.54 3.42 -5.18
C LEU A 15 -13.14 4.23 -6.33
N ASP A 16 -13.11 5.55 -6.23
CA ASP A 16 -13.57 6.45 -7.29
C ASP A 16 -12.80 6.23 -8.59
N HIS A 17 -11.50 5.99 -8.51
CA HIS A 17 -10.69 5.68 -9.67
C HIS A 17 -11.09 4.33 -10.28
N CYS A 18 -11.24 3.30 -9.48
CA CYS A 18 -11.63 1.97 -9.95
C CYS A 18 -13.02 1.95 -10.59
N TYR A 19 -13.94 2.77 -10.08
CA TYR A 19 -15.33 2.78 -10.52
C TYR A 19 -15.71 3.91 -11.49
N LYS A 20 -14.76 4.72 -11.91
CA LYS A 20 -14.98 5.84 -12.85
C LYS A 20 -15.75 5.48 -14.12
N GLY A 21 -15.60 4.24 -14.61
CA GLY A 21 -16.29 3.74 -15.78
C GLY A 21 -17.72 3.24 -15.53
N PHE A 22 -18.09 2.98 -14.28
CA PHE A 22 -19.35 2.36 -13.91
C PHE A 22 -20.46 3.37 -13.55
N ASN A 23 -20.10 4.64 -13.31
CA ASN A 23 -21.05 5.70 -12.98
C ASN A 23 -22.05 6.04 -14.10
N LYS A 24 -21.99 5.37 -15.27
CA LYS A 24 -22.91 5.53 -16.39
C LYS A 24 -23.90 4.36 -16.54
N LEU A 25 -23.76 3.32 -15.77
CA LEU A 25 -24.64 2.17 -15.74
C LEU A 25 -25.34 2.19 -14.38
N ASP A 26 -26.60 1.77 -14.33
CA ASP A 26 -27.43 1.63 -13.12
C ASP A 26 -26.62 1.28 -11.85
N PRO A 27 -27.09 1.65 -10.65
CA PRO A 27 -26.30 1.59 -9.45
C PRO A 27 -25.64 0.20 -9.30
N VAL A 28 -24.39 0.14 -9.71
CA VAL A 28 -23.56 -1.03 -9.41
C VAL A 28 -23.49 -1.09 -7.90
N PRO A 29 -23.96 -2.17 -7.27
CA PRO A 29 -23.76 -2.35 -5.85
C PRO A 29 -22.27 -2.16 -5.61
N THR A 30 -21.89 -1.14 -4.87
CA THR A 30 -20.49 -1.01 -4.46
C THR A 30 -20.15 -2.35 -3.79
N PRO A 31 -19.10 -3.06 -4.23
CA PRO A 31 -18.76 -4.38 -3.67
C PRO A 31 -18.54 -4.32 -2.15
N PHE A 32 -18.49 -3.11 -1.62
CA PHE A 32 -18.23 -2.86 -0.22
C PHE A 32 -19.48 -2.41 0.56
N GLY A 33 -20.62 -2.12 -0.12
CA GLY A 33 -21.91 -1.81 0.52
C GLY A 33 -21.80 -0.91 1.74
N SER A 34 -22.21 -1.42 2.90
CA SER A 34 -22.06 -0.76 4.21
C SER A 34 -20.78 -1.17 4.96
N CYS A 35 -19.76 -1.67 4.26
CA CYS A 35 -18.51 -2.07 4.90
C CYS A 35 -17.86 -0.86 5.59
N ARG A 36 -17.49 -1.06 6.84
CA ARG A 36 -16.61 -0.14 7.55
C ARG A 36 -15.19 -0.58 7.30
N PHE A 37 -14.36 0.35 6.88
CA PHE A 37 -12.92 0.12 6.78
C PHE A 37 -12.28 0.48 8.11
N GLU A 38 -11.50 -0.45 8.65
CA GLU A 38 -10.73 -0.25 9.87
C GLU A 38 -9.25 -0.48 9.58
N ASP A 39 -8.39 0.42 10.09
CA ASP A 39 -6.96 0.22 10.00
C ASP A 39 -6.45 -0.73 11.10
N ALA A 40 -5.46 -1.54 10.77
CA ALA A 40 -4.82 -2.48 11.70
C ALA A 40 -3.79 -1.80 12.63
N GLY A 41 -3.81 -0.47 12.73
CA GLY A 41 -2.75 0.31 13.35
C GLY A 41 -1.56 0.51 12.42
N TYR A 42 -0.58 1.27 12.87
CA TYR A 42 0.53 1.76 12.04
C TYR A 42 1.87 1.23 12.52
N ASN A 43 2.61 0.61 11.60
CA ASN A 43 3.95 0.10 11.87
C ASN A 43 4.99 1.00 11.20
N VAL A 44 5.85 1.63 12.00
CA VAL A 44 7.02 2.34 11.49
C VAL A 44 8.15 1.34 11.31
N LYS A 45 8.69 1.27 10.10
CA LYS A 45 9.77 0.35 9.73
C LYS A 45 10.96 1.12 9.19
N SER A 46 12.16 0.64 9.50
CA SER A 46 13.40 1.12 8.88
C SER A 46 14.20 -0.03 8.30
N TYR A 47 14.81 0.21 7.16
CA TYR A 47 15.70 -0.72 6.49
C TYR A 47 17.06 -0.07 6.31
N ASN A 48 18.10 -0.72 6.84
CA ASN A 48 19.48 -0.31 6.57
C ASN A 48 19.86 -0.60 5.09
N PRO A 49 20.89 0.05 4.54
CA PRO A 49 21.44 -0.35 3.27
C PRO A 49 21.68 -1.87 3.22
N GLY A 50 21.23 -2.51 2.15
CA GLY A 50 21.23 -3.96 1.97
C GLY A 50 20.07 -4.71 2.63
N GLY A 51 19.32 -4.09 3.54
CA GLY A 51 18.13 -4.70 4.14
C GLY A 51 16.98 -4.79 3.15
N TYR A 52 16.28 -5.90 3.11
CA TYR A 52 15.19 -6.14 2.15
C TYR A 52 14.02 -6.86 2.82
N PHE A 53 12.90 -6.86 2.12
CA PHE A 53 11.76 -7.70 2.45
C PHE A 53 11.44 -8.57 1.22
N ASN A 54 11.48 -9.89 1.41
CA ASN A 54 11.40 -10.82 0.30
C ASN A 54 10.03 -10.81 -0.41
N TRP A 55 9.94 -11.49 -1.54
CA TRP A 55 8.69 -11.71 -2.27
C TRP A 55 7.62 -12.32 -1.37
N HIS A 56 6.48 -11.68 -1.28
CA HIS A 56 5.35 -12.11 -0.47
C HIS A 56 4.04 -11.53 -1.04
N ASN A 57 2.93 -12.01 -0.55
CA ASN A 57 1.64 -11.34 -0.64
C ASN A 57 1.17 -11.00 0.78
N ASP A 58 0.27 -10.05 0.89
CA ASP A 58 -0.27 -9.59 2.16
C ASP A 58 -1.58 -10.28 2.55
N ASN A 59 -2.04 -11.24 1.73
CA ASN A 59 -3.23 -12.00 2.03
C ASN A 59 -2.98 -12.88 3.27
N THR A 60 -3.82 -12.70 4.27
CA THR A 60 -3.80 -13.52 5.48
C THR A 60 -5.10 -14.31 5.60
N GLN A 61 -5.01 -15.52 6.17
CA GLN A 61 -6.17 -16.34 6.50
C GLN A 61 -6.72 -16.05 7.90
N GLU A 62 -6.52 -14.81 8.37
CA GLU A 62 -7.02 -14.35 9.66
C GLU A 62 -8.54 -14.14 9.63
N GLU A 63 -9.16 -14.07 10.80
CA GLU A 63 -10.60 -13.82 10.94
C GLU A 63 -11.05 -12.52 10.29
N GLN A 64 -10.15 -11.52 10.24
CA GLN A 64 -10.34 -10.27 9.52
C GLN A 64 -9.36 -10.22 8.33
N PRO A 65 -9.81 -10.62 7.13
CA PRO A 65 -8.94 -10.59 5.95
C PRO A 65 -8.56 -9.16 5.60
N ARG A 66 -7.30 -8.97 5.27
CA ARG A 66 -6.79 -7.68 4.78
C ARG A 66 -7.37 -7.39 3.40
N MET A 67 -7.98 -6.23 3.24
CA MET A 67 -8.51 -5.77 1.96
C MET A 67 -7.46 -4.98 1.18
N PHE A 68 -6.76 -4.07 1.86
CA PHE A 68 -5.70 -3.26 1.27
C PHE A 68 -4.44 -3.26 2.13
N ALA A 69 -3.30 -3.18 1.46
CA ALA A 69 -2.04 -2.81 2.06
C ALA A 69 -1.69 -1.37 1.69
N MET A 70 -1.11 -0.63 2.61
CA MET A 70 -0.70 0.75 2.42
C MET A 70 0.73 0.94 2.92
N LEU A 71 1.55 1.58 2.08
CA LEU A 71 2.93 1.96 2.40
C LEU A 71 3.08 3.47 2.22
N TYR A 72 3.55 4.12 3.26
CA TYR A 72 3.82 5.55 3.26
C TYR A 72 5.33 5.79 3.39
N TYR A 73 5.94 6.36 2.37
CA TYR A 73 7.37 6.62 2.37
C TYR A 73 7.71 7.92 3.13
N LEU A 74 8.66 7.82 4.03
CA LEU A 74 9.05 8.92 4.92
C LEU A 74 10.31 9.66 4.47
N ASN A 75 11.02 9.12 3.47
CA ASN A 75 12.19 9.77 2.91
C ASN A 75 12.38 9.43 1.43
N ASP A 76 13.16 10.27 0.76
CA ASP A 76 13.52 10.10 -0.64
C ASP A 76 14.72 9.16 -0.78
N LEU A 77 14.60 8.19 -1.71
CA LEU A 77 15.70 7.34 -2.15
C LEU A 77 15.92 7.42 -3.68
N THR A 78 15.44 8.50 -4.31
CA THR A 78 15.53 8.69 -5.76
C THR A 78 16.97 8.69 -6.29
N ASN A 79 17.91 9.20 -5.49
CA ASN A 79 19.35 9.27 -5.81
C ASN A 79 20.14 8.05 -5.31
N ASP A 80 19.50 7.15 -4.58
CA ASP A 80 20.12 5.95 -4.02
C ASP A 80 20.13 4.77 -5.01
N GLY A 81 19.19 4.79 -5.96
CA GLY A 81 19.01 3.72 -6.94
C GLY A 81 18.41 2.43 -6.38
N GLY A 82 17.97 2.42 -5.11
CA GLY A 82 17.44 1.25 -4.43
C GLY A 82 16.23 1.55 -3.56
N GLY A 83 15.84 0.60 -2.70
CA GLY A 83 14.77 0.75 -1.74
C GLY A 83 13.35 0.75 -2.30
N HIS A 84 13.18 0.59 -3.62
CA HIS A 84 11.87 0.57 -4.27
C HIS A 84 11.02 -0.62 -3.82
N THR A 85 9.70 -0.46 -3.94
CA THR A 85 8.76 -1.57 -3.84
C THR A 85 8.50 -2.09 -5.24
N GLU A 86 8.74 -3.36 -5.47
CA GLU A 86 8.60 -4.02 -6.77
C GLU A 86 7.48 -5.05 -6.71
N PHE A 87 6.63 -5.05 -7.72
CA PHE A 87 5.55 -6.01 -7.90
C PHE A 87 5.93 -7.07 -8.94
N ALA A 88 5.33 -8.26 -8.82
CA ALA A 88 5.63 -9.38 -9.71
C ALA A 88 5.25 -9.13 -11.19
N ASP A 89 4.38 -8.17 -11.45
CA ASP A 89 4.03 -7.73 -12.81
C ASP A 89 5.10 -6.81 -13.45
N GLY A 90 6.18 -6.50 -12.74
CA GLY A 90 7.24 -5.60 -13.16
C GLY A 90 7.03 -4.14 -12.76
N THR A 91 5.90 -3.79 -12.15
CA THR A 91 5.67 -2.45 -11.61
C THR A 91 6.64 -2.17 -10.48
N SER A 92 7.22 -0.97 -10.47
CA SER A 92 8.18 -0.53 -9.45
C SER A 92 7.84 0.86 -8.94
N VAL A 93 7.89 1.04 -7.63
CA VAL A 93 7.60 2.32 -6.97
C VAL A 93 8.82 2.79 -6.19
N THR A 94 9.41 3.89 -6.64
CA THR A 94 10.55 4.52 -5.97
C THR A 94 10.08 5.30 -4.74
N PRO A 95 10.74 5.13 -3.59
CA PRO A 95 10.46 5.89 -2.39
C PRO A 95 10.68 7.39 -2.61
N THR A 96 9.62 8.14 -2.38
CA THR A 96 9.62 9.60 -2.37
C THR A 96 8.86 10.04 -1.13
N VAL A 97 9.41 11.00 -0.39
CA VAL A 97 8.77 11.48 0.84
C VAL A 97 7.33 11.94 0.57
N GLY A 98 6.41 11.50 1.40
CA GLY A 98 4.99 11.81 1.26
C GLY A 98 4.23 10.93 0.26
N LYS A 99 4.90 10.08 -0.51
CA LYS A 99 4.22 9.15 -1.42
C LYS A 99 3.54 8.05 -0.64
N LEU A 100 2.26 7.84 -0.94
CA LEU A 100 1.46 6.72 -0.48
C LEU A 100 1.29 5.72 -1.63
N VAL A 101 1.53 4.45 -1.34
CA VAL A 101 1.21 3.32 -2.23
C VAL A 101 0.11 2.52 -1.57
N MET A 102 -0.97 2.29 -2.29
CA MET A 102 -2.08 1.46 -1.85
C MET A 102 -2.38 0.40 -2.91
N PHE A 103 -2.58 -0.82 -2.48
CA PHE A 103 -2.92 -1.94 -3.35
C PHE A 103 -3.76 -2.98 -2.62
N PRO A 104 -4.57 -3.77 -3.34
CA PRO A 104 -5.32 -4.86 -2.75
C PRO A 104 -4.39 -5.89 -2.10
N ALA A 105 -4.71 -6.33 -0.88
CA ALA A 105 -3.95 -7.33 -0.15
C ALA A 105 -4.38 -8.75 -0.56
N VAL A 106 -4.37 -9.03 -1.86
CA VAL A 106 -4.82 -10.31 -2.44
C VAL A 106 -3.66 -11.05 -3.12
N TRP A 107 -3.87 -12.33 -3.37
CA TRP A 107 -2.84 -13.29 -3.80
C TRP A 107 -2.06 -12.88 -5.06
N ASN A 108 -2.64 -12.11 -5.97
CA ASN A 108 -1.99 -11.69 -7.22
C ASN A 108 -1.18 -10.39 -7.10
N PHE A 109 -1.18 -9.73 -5.94
CA PHE A 109 -0.33 -8.57 -5.65
C PHE A 109 0.94 -8.99 -4.90
N ILE A 110 1.68 -9.95 -5.51
CA ILE A 110 2.99 -10.36 -5.00
C ILE A 110 3.97 -9.22 -5.18
N HIS A 111 4.68 -8.86 -4.12
CA HIS A 111 5.63 -7.76 -4.13
C HIS A 111 6.81 -8.00 -3.19
N ARG A 112 7.83 -7.18 -3.32
CA ARG A 112 9.00 -7.17 -2.43
C ARG A 112 9.45 -5.76 -2.12
N GLY A 113 10.16 -5.60 -1.00
CA GLY A 113 10.92 -4.40 -0.68
C GLY A 113 12.37 -4.59 -1.10
N CYS A 114 12.80 -3.92 -2.16
CA CYS A 114 14.18 -3.96 -2.61
C CYS A 114 15.11 -3.24 -1.61
N PRO A 115 16.37 -3.68 -1.48
CA PRO A 115 17.31 -3.07 -0.55
C PRO A 115 17.62 -1.61 -0.96
N PRO A 116 17.60 -0.68 -0.01
CA PRO A 116 18.22 0.61 -0.22
C PRO A 116 19.75 0.42 -0.35
N LEU A 117 20.40 1.21 -1.20
CA LEU A 117 21.81 1.01 -1.50
C LEU A 117 22.74 1.86 -0.60
N LYS A 118 22.34 3.10 -0.36
CA LYS A 118 23.21 4.09 0.31
C LYS A 118 22.64 4.61 1.63
N TYR A 119 21.35 4.93 1.64
CA TYR A 119 20.69 5.55 2.79
C TYR A 119 19.63 4.62 3.37
N LYS A 120 19.31 4.78 4.65
CA LYS A 120 18.21 4.06 5.28
C LYS A 120 16.88 4.43 4.63
N LYS A 121 16.04 3.43 4.43
CA LYS A 121 14.65 3.58 4.04
C LYS A 121 13.75 3.62 5.27
N TYR A 122 12.83 4.57 5.32
CA TYR A 122 11.83 4.67 6.37
C TYR A 122 10.44 4.65 5.76
N ILE A 123 9.57 3.81 6.31
CA ILE A 123 8.17 3.69 5.89
C ILE A 123 7.24 3.60 7.09
N ILE A 124 5.98 4.00 6.87
CA ILE A 124 4.86 3.56 7.69
C ILE A 124 4.07 2.55 6.86
N SER A 125 3.68 1.43 7.46
CA SER A 125 2.77 0.47 6.84
C SER A 125 1.54 0.26 7.68
N THR A 126 0.41 0.07 7.02
CA THR A 126 -0.84 -0.37 7.64
C THR A 126 -1.58 -1.29 6.69
N TYR A 127 -2.54 -2.03 7.24
CA TYR A 127 -3.50 -2.82 6.51
C TYR A 127 -4.90 -2.33 6.80
N ILE A 128 -5.78 -2.47 5.83
CA ILE A 128 -7.19 -2.14 5.94
C ILE A 128 -8.00 -3.43 5.88
N HIS A 129 -8.87 -3.58 6.84
CA HIS A 129 -9.80 -4.69 6.99
C HIS A 129 -11.21 -4.27 6.63
#